data_44448189ee8654fa27402836701c6cdc
#
_entry.id   44448189ee8654fa27402836701c6cdc
#
_cell.length_a   1.000
_cell.length_b   1.000
_cell.length_c   1.000
_cell.angle_alpha   90.00
_cell.angle_beta   90.00
_cell.angle_gamma   90.00
#
_symmetry.space_group_name_H-M   'P 1'
#
loop_
_entity.id
_entity.type
_entity.pdbx_description
1 polymer ?
#
loop_
_entity_poly.entity_id
_entity_poly.type
_entity_poly.pdbx_seq_one_letter_code
_entity_poly.pdbx_strand_id
1 'polypeptide(L)'
;MNDIRDLLPGGKMRERTFQLKARRDVGVAWTEPQFVECKQCGRRTTRQIWAKSFFVCPNCGFHLPIGGYYRLSLVLDHGSFRELDESLPPQDVLHFPGYPEKLAGATAKTGLSEAAVTAVGRIGGVACVAAVLDSRFFMGSMSTAVGEKITRAVEYATAKRLPLVIFSASGGARMQAGIFSLMQMAKTSAAIQRFSAKGGLYVSVLTHPTTGGVTASFASLGDIMLAEPGALIGFAGPRVIEQTIGEKLPAGFQRSEFQMEHGFVDQVVPRSQLRDTLIQVLQLHAGGKHE
;
A
#
# COMPACT_ATOMS: atom_id res chain seq x y z
N MET A 1 28.65 -2.67 6.62
CA MET A 1 29.15 -1.39 7.19
C MET A 1 27.94 -0.56 7.60
N ASN A 2 27.73 -0.37 8.90
CA ASN A 2 26.67 0.52 9.39
C ASN A 2 27.01 1.94 8.96
N ASP A 3 26.12 2.57 8.21
CA ASP A 3 26.33 3.96 7.77
C ASP A 3 26.34 4.86 9.02
N ILE A 4 27.43 5.60 9.22
CA ILE A 4 27.63 6.52 10.35
C ILE A 4 26.45 7.52 10.50
N ARG A 5 25.68 7.74 9.42
CA ARG A 5 24.47 8.58 9.43
C ARG A 5 23.30 8.00 10.24
N ASP A 6 23.29 6.70 10.53
CA ASP A 6 22.27 6.07 11.38
C ASP A 6 22.53 6.29 12.88
N LEU A 7 23.74 6.70 13.25
CA LEU A 7 24.16 7.01 14.62
C LEU A 7 23.89 8.47 15.03
N LEU A 8 23.46 9.34 14.12
CA LEU A 8 23.14 10.72 14.44
C LEU A 8 21.83 10.82 15.24
N PRO A 9 21.70 11.82 16.16
CA PRO A 9 20.50 12.01 17.01
C PRO A 9 19.18 12.01 16.23
N GLY A 10 19.20 12.46 14.96
CA GLY A 10 18.05 12.45 14.07
C GLY A 10 17.52 11.06 13.67
N GLY A 11 18.34 10.00 13.70
CA GLY A 11 17.91 8.64 13.37
C GLY A 11 16.98 8.06 14.44
N LYS A 12 17.36 8.17 15.73
CA LYS A 12 16.53 7.70 16.85
C LYS A 12 15.20 8.47 16.95
N MET A 13 15.22 9.77 16.67
CA MET A 13 13.99 10.59 16.67
C MET A 13 13.06 10.21 15.54
N ARG A 14 13.58 9.96 14.32
CA ARG A 14 12.80 9.49 13.17
C ARG A 14 12.14 8.15 13.45
N GLU A 15 12.88 7.20 13.98
CA GLU A 15 12.33 5.88 14.33
C GLU A 15 11.22 6.01 15.40
N ARG A 16 11.43 6.81 16.43
CA ARG A 16 10.41 7.07 17.45
C ARG A 16 9.14 7.67 16.84
N THR A 17 9.28 8.64 15.93
CA THR A 17 8.15 9.26 15.23
C THR A 17 7.42 8.24 14.36
N PHE A 18 8.14 7.43 13.62
CA PHE A 18 7.56 6.36 12.80
C PHE A 18 6.78 5.36 13.65
N GLN A 19 7.34 4.90 14.75
CA GLN A 19 6.66 3.96 15.67
C GLN A 19 5.40 4.58 16.29
N LEU A 20 5.40 5.88 16.59
CA LEU A 20 4.20 6.58 17.06
C LEU A 20 3.12 6.65 15.96
N LYS A 21 3.49 6.94 14.72
CA LYS A 21 2.56 6.93 13.58
C LYS A 21 1.98 5.52 13.36
N ALA A 22 2.82 4.47 13.39
CA ALA A 22 2.37 3.08 13.27
C ALA A 22 1.43 2.66 14.41
N ARG A 23 1.71 3.06 15.66
CA ARG A 23 0.82 2.83 16.82
C ARG A 23 -0.52 3.57 16.66
N ARG A 24 -0.51 4.79 16.14
CA ARG A 24 -1.73 5.53 15.83
C ARG A 24 -2.59 4.79 14.80
N ASP A 25 -1.98 4.19 13.78
CA ASP A 25 -2.68 3.37 12.79
C ASP A 25 -3.36 2.16 13.42
N VAL A 26 -2.73 1.54 14.40
CA VAL A 26 -3.32 0.43 15.16
C VAL A 26 -4.48 0.92 16.03
N GLY A 27 -4.42 2.14 16.57
CA GLY A 27 -5.51 2.77 17.33
C GLY A 27 -5.91 1.98 18.57
N VAL A 28 -4.95 1.41 19.29
CA VAL A 28 -5.20 0.73 20.59
C VAL A 28 -5.22 1.77 21.69
N ALA A 29 -6.39 2.02 22.28
CA ALA A 29 -6.50 2.77 23.52
C ALA A 29 -6.35 1.81 24.71
N TRP A 30 -5.55 2.19 25.69
CA TRP A 30 -5.28 1.36 26.88
C TRP A 30 -6.39 1.43 27.95
N THR A 31 -7.25 2.45 27.88
CA THR A 31 -8.23 2.77 28.91
C THR A 31 -9.58 2.09 28.72
N GLU A 32 -9.96 1.76 27.46
CA GLU A 32 -11.20 1.04 27.18
C GLU A 32 -11.00 0.01 26.06
N PRO A 33 -11.48 -1.22 26.24
CA PRO A 33 -11.37 -2.25 25.20
C PRO A 33 -12.25 -1.88 24.00
N GLN A 34 -11.61 -1.52 22.89
CA GLN A 34 -12.30 -1.31 21.62
C GLN A 34 -12.55 -2.66 20.95
N PHE A 35 -13.82 -2.95 20.64
CA PHE A 35 -14.20 -4.14 19.92
C PHE A 35 -14.28 -3.88 18.43
N VAL A 36 -13.76 -4.82 17.66
CA VAL A 36 -13.86 -4.84 16.20
C VAL A 36 -14.57 -6.12 15.77
N GLU A 37 -15.56 -5.97 14.90
CA GLU A 37 -16.31 -7.08 14.33
C GLU A 37 -15.72 -7.45 12.96
N CYS A 38 -15.56 -8.75 12.74
CA CYS A 38 -15.16 -9.27 11.44
C CYS A 38 -16.30 -9.15 10.44
N LYS A 39 -16.11 -8.43 9.36
CA LYS A 39 -17.11 -8.23 8.30
C LYS A 39 -17.48 -9.52 7.57
N GLN A 40 -16.61 -10.54 7.62
CA GLN A 40 -16.82 -11.82 6.94
C GLN A 40 -17.59 -12.83 7.78
N CYS A 41 -17.25 -12.99 9.07
CA CYS A 41 -17.84 -14.04 9.92
C CYS A 41 -18.60 -13.51 11.15
N GLY A 42 -18.72 -12.19 11.32
CA GLY A 42 -19.43 -11.56 12.44
C GLY A 42 -18.72 -11.69 13.80
N ARG A 43 -17.60 -12.40 13.90
CA ARG A 43 -16.92 -12.56 15.19
C ARG A 43 -16.41 -11.22 15.71
N ARG A 44 -16.76 -10.90 16.94
CA ARG A 44 -16.36 -9.67 17.63
C ARG A 44 -15.26 -9.97 18.64
N THR A 45 -14.11 -9.29 18.50
CA THR A 45 -12.98 -9.41 19.42
C THR A 45 -12.38 -8.05 19.70
N THR A 46 -11.50 -7.94 20.71
CA THR A 46 -10.84 -6.68 21.02
C THR A 46 -9.84 -6.29 19.93
N ARG A 47 -9.67 -4.98 19.76
CA ARG A 47 -8.67 -4.44 18.83
C ARG A 47 -7.25 -4.90 19.14
N GLN A 48 -6.95 -5.21 20.40
CA GLN A 48 -5.67 -5.78 20.82
C GLN A 48 -5.45 -7.19 20.24
N ILE A 49 -6.48 -8.04 20.25
CA ILE A 49 -6.41 -9.37 19.63
C ILE A 49 -6.20 -9.24 18.11
N TRP A 50 -6.94 -8.33 17.46
CA TRP A 50 -6.72 -8.02 16.05
C TRP A 50 -5.28 -7.58 15.76
N ALA A 51 -4.73 -6.69 16.58
CA ALA A 51 -3.36 -6.20 16.41
C ALA A 51 -2.32 -7.32 16.55
N LYS A 52 -2.50 -8.24 17.52
CA LYS A 52 -1.63 -9.41 17.70
C LYS A 52 -1.66 -10.38 16.51
N SER A 53 -2.79 -10.47 15.82
CA SER A 53 -2.95 -11.28 14.59
C SER A 53 -2.77 -10.46 13.31
N PHE A 54 -2.03 -9.36 13.35
CA PHE A 54 -1.78 -8.50 12.17
C PHE A 54 -3.06 -7.98 11.50
N PHE A 55 -4.15 -7.81 12.23
CA PHE A 55 -5.49 -7.51 11.72
C PHE A 55 -6.01 -8.56 10.73
N VAL A 56 -5.63 -9.81 10.92
CA VAL A 56 -6.22 -10.97 10.27
C VAL A 56 -7.18 -11.62 11.25
N CYS A 57 -8.39 -11.95 10.81
CA CYS A 57 -9.39 -12.56 11.68
C CYS A 57 -8.93 -13.93 12.18
N PRO A 58 -8.80 -14.15 13.51
CA PRO A 58 -8.32 -15.42 14.03
C PRO A 58 -9.33 -16.57 13.80
N ASN A 59 -10.58 -16.26 13.39
CA ASN A 59 -11.62 -17.25 13.16
C ASN A 59 -11.72 -17.69 11.69
N CYS A 60 -11.69 -16.73 10.75
CA CYS A 60 -11.94 -17.01 9.33
C CYS A 60 -10.81 -16.57 8.39
N GLY A 61 -9.71 -16.02 8.90
CA GLY A 61 -8.60 -15.57 8.07
C GLY A 61 -8.85 -14.28 7.29
N PHE A 62 -9.99 -13.60 7.46
CA PHE A 62 -10.29 -12.37 6.75
C PHE A 62 -9.30 -11.25 7.11
N HIS A 63 -8.72 -10.60 6.10
CA HIS A 63 -7.75 -9.52 6.24
C HIS A 63 -8.47 -8.16 6.31
N LEU A 64 -8.46 -7.52 7.49
CA LEU A 64 -8.93 -6.14 7.61
C LEU A 64 -7.95 -5.15 6.97
N PRO A 65 -8.43 -4.02 6.42
CA PRO A 65 -7.57 -2.93 6.02
C PRO A 65 -6.73 -2.41 7.18
N ILE A 66 -5.47 -2.09 6.91
CA ILE A 66 -4.54 -1.51 7.90
C ILE A 66 -3.93 -0.21 7.37
N GLY A 67 -3.47 0.63 8.29
CA GLY A 67 -2.84 1.90 7.95
C GLY A 67 -1.46 1.76 7.32
N GLY A 68 -1.07 2.78 6.55
CA GLY A 68 0.16 2.78 5.78
C GLY A 68 1.42 2.67 6.66
N TYR A 69 1.50 3.42 7.75
CA TYR A 69 2.66 3.33 8.67
C TYR A 69 2.72 1.99 9.38
N TYR A 70 1.55 1.45 9.79
CA TYR A 70 1.53 0.13 10.39
C TYR A 70 1.94 -0.95 9.39
N ARG A 71 1.48 -0.87 8.13
CA ARG A 71 1.94 -1.76 7.05
C ARG A 71 3.46 -1.76 6.91
N LEU A 72 4.07 -0.58 6.83
CA LEU A 72 5.51 -0.44 6.72
C LEU A 72 6.24 -0.98 7.97
N SER A 73 5.68 -0.80 9.17
CA SER A 73 6.29 -1.33 10.40
C SER A 73 6.29 -2.86 10.48
N LEU A 74 5.41 -3.53 9.71
CA LEU A 74 5.39 -5.01 9.64
C LEU A 74 6.46 -5.58 8.73
N VAL A 75 6.96 -4.80 7.75
CA VAL A 75 7.85 -5.32 6.71
C VAL A 75 9.26 -4.72 6.78
N LEU A 76 9.40 -3.44 7.16
CA LEU A 76 10.70 -2.79 7.23
C LEU A 76 11.49 -3.19 8.48
N ASP A 77 12.79 -3.25 8.32
CA ASP A 77 13.72 -3.48 9.43
C ASP A 77 13.70 -2.29 10.40
N HIS A 78 13.77 -2.59 11.68
CA HIS A 78 13.76 -1.56 12.73
C HIS A 78 14.88 -0.52 12.51
N GLY A 79 14.54 0.76 12.66
CA GLY A 79 15.48 1.88 12.48
C GLY A 79 15.79 2.25 11.04
N SER A 80 15.29 1.49 10.05
CA SER A 80 15.62 1.74 8.64
C SER A 80 14.68 2.73 7.94
N PHE A 81 13.52 3.04 8.51
CA PHE A 81 12.49 3.88 7.89
C PHE A 81 12.95 5.32 7.68
N ARG A 82 12.82 5.81 6.46
CA ARG A 82 12.96 7.22 6.10
C ARG A 82 11.87 7.61 5.11
N GLU A 83 10.92 8.43 5.55
CA GLU A 83 9.82 8.90 4.71
C GLU A 83 10.30 9.78 3.57
N LEU A 84 9.68 9.62 2.40
CA LEU A 84 9.84 10.47 1.23
C LEU A 84 8.56 11.30 1.04
N ASP A 85 8.72 12.57 0.64
CA ASP A 85 7.61 13.46 0.27
C ASP A 85 6.46 13.54 1.30
N GLU A 86 6.79 13.46 2.60
CA GLU A 86 5.81 13.54 3.70
C GLU A 86 4.93 14.79 3.59
N SER A 87 5.54 15.92 3.24
CA SER A 87 4.88 17.23 3.19
C SER A 87 4.18 17.54 1.87
N LEU A 88 4.16 16.60 0.89
CA LEU A 88 3.49 16.86 -0.38
C LEU A 88 1.97 16.94 -0.16
N PRO A 89 1.35 18.13 -0.29
CA PRO A 89 -0.06 18.30 0.02
C PRO A 89 -0.96 17.81 -1.12
N PRO A 90 -2.20 17.43 -0.82
CA PRO A 90 -3.21 17.26 -1.84
C PRO A 90 -3.52 18.59 -2.53
N GLN A 91 -3.95 18.53 -3.78
CA GLN A 91 -4.35 19.69 -4.56
C GLN A 91 -5.81 19.57 -4.98
N ASP A 92 -6.56 20.65 -4.82
CA ASP A 92 -7.91 20.81 -5.36
C ASP A 92 -7.87 21.64 -6.65
N VAL A 93 -7.41 21.00 -7.73
CA VAL A 93 -7.20 21.67 -9.03
C VAL A 93 -8.51 22.11 -9.68
N LEU A 94 -9.61 21.39 -9.40
CA LEU A 94 -10.91 21.62 -10.00
C LEU A 94 -11.87 22.43 -9.13
N HIS A 95 -11.44 22.85 -7.93
CA HIS A 95 -12.29 23.49 -6.93
C HIS A 95 -13.59 22.71 -6.69
N PHE A 96 -13.44 21.38 -6.49
CA PHE A 96 -14.59 20.48 -6.35
C PHE A 96 -15.37 20.79 -5.07
N PRO A 97 -16.69 20.99 -5.15
CA PRO A 97 -17.50 21.39 -3.98
C PRO A 97 -17.34 20.44 -2.78
N GLY A 98 -16.99 20.99 -1.62
CA GLY A 98 -16.81 20.25 -0.36
C GLY A 98 -15.59 19.35 -0.30
N TYR A 99 -14.66 19.44 -1.26
CA TYR A 99 -13.45 18.63 -1.26
C TYR A 99 -12.42 19.07 -0.22
N PRO A 100 -12.15 20.38 -0.03
CA PRO A 100 -11.23 20.85 1.01
C PRO A 100 -11.64 20.39 2.42
N GLU A 101 -12.92 20.46 2.77
CA GLU A 101 -13.45 20.04 4.06
C GLU A 101 -13.29 18.52 4.27
N LYS A 102 -13.57 17.75 3.21
CA LYS A 102 -13.36 16.28 3.24
C LYS A 102 -11.88 15.91 3.39
N LEU A 103 -10.97 16.67 2.73
CA LEU A 103 -9.52 16.49 2.89
C LEU A 103 -9.10 16.77 4.34
N ALA A 104 -9.51 17.88 4.90
CA ALA A 104 -9.24 18.25 6.29
C ALA A 104 -9.75 17.17 7.27
N GLY A 105 -10.98 16.68 7.06
CA GLY A 105 -11.55 15.58 7.84
C GLY A 105 -10.78 14.26 7.72
N ALA A 106 -10.32 13.90 6.52
CA ALA A 106 -9.52 12.71 6.29
C ALA A 106 -8.15 12.82 6.96
N THR A 107 -7.50 13.99 6.87
CA THR A 107 -6.23 14.29 7.55
C THR A 107 -6.38 14.22 9.06
N ALA A 108 -7.39 14.84 9.63
CA ALA A 108 -7.65 14.81 11.07
C ALA A 108 -7.86 13.36 11.58
N LYS A 109 -8.59 12.54 10.82
CA LYS A 109 -8.90 11.15 11.17
C LYS A 109 -7.69 10.23 11.05
N THR A 110 -6.88 10.38 10.01
CA THR A 110 -5.81 9.44 9.68
C THR A 110 -4.42 9.93 10.09
N GLY A 111 -4.23 11.25 10.16
CA GLY A 111 -2.91 11.88 10.35
C GLY A 111 -2.05 11.87 9.10
N LEU A 112 -2.62 11.51 7.96
CA LEU A 112 -1.94 11.51 6.67
C LEU A 112 -2.15 12.85 5.96
N SER A 113 -1.15 13.29 5.20
CA SER A 113 -1.30 14.40 4.25
C SER A 113 -2.02 13.96 2.97
N GLU A 114 -1.85 12.69 2.57
CA GLU A 114 -2.47 12.10 1.38
C GLU A 114 -2.53 10.57 1.52
N ALA A 115 -3.29 9.90 0.62
CA ALA A 115 -3.53 8.46 0.64
C ALA A 115 -2.29 7.58 0.38
N ALA A 116 -1.13 8.14 0.16
CA ALA A 116 0.11 7.41 -0.06
C ALA A 116 1.18 7.79 0.95
N VAL A 117 1.84 6.77 1.51
CA VAL A 117 3.08 6.89 2.29
C VAL A 117 4.20 6.28 1.48
N THR A 118 5.26 7.04 1.23
CA THR A 118 6.44 6.59 0.49
C THR A 118 7.68 6.68 1.37
N ALA A 119 8.55 5.70 1.32
CA ALA A 119 9.72 5.63 2.18
C ALA A 119 10.88 4.87 1.54
N VAL A 120 12.08 5.14 2.04
CA VAL A 120 13.24 4.27 1.90
C VAL A 120 13.42 3.50 3.19
N GLY A 121 13.76 2.24 3.09
CA GLY A 121 14.05 1.39 4.24
C GLY A 121 14.85 0.16 3.86
N ARG A 122 14.87 -0.83 4.75
CA ARG A 122 15.45 -2.15 4.48
C ARG A 122 14.41 -3.22 4.78
N ILE A 123 14.46 -4.31 4.04
CA ILE A 123 13.69 -5.52 4.29
C ILE A 123 14.69 -6.67 4.31
N GLY A 124 14.90 -7.32 5.48
CA GLY A 124 15.89 -8.36 5.63
C GLY A 124 17.31 -7.92 5.27
N GLY A 125 17.68 -6.69 5.62
CA GLY A 125 18.97 -6.09 5.30
C GLY A 125 19.08 -5.47 3.90
N VAL A 126 18.20 -5.82 2.95
CA VAL A 126 18.22 -5.28 1.58
C VAL A 126 17.57 -3.91 1.56
N ALA A 127 18.30 -2.88 1.10
CA ALA A 127 17.75 -1.54 0.95
C ALA A 127 16.73 -1.50 -0.19
N CYS A 128 15.60 -0.85 0.04
CA CYS A 128 14.52 -0.75 -0.94
C CYS A 128 13.75 0.57 -0.81
N VAL A 129 12.97 0.90 -1.83
CA VAL A 129 11.93 1.91 -1.77
C VAL A 129 10.60 1.21 -1.56
N ALA A 130 9.82 1.66 -0.59
CA ALA A 130 8.50 1.12 -0.30
C ALA A 130 7.44 2.22 -0.41
N ALA A 131 6.30 1.89 -1.00
CA ALA A 131 5.13 2.76 -1.04
C ALA A 131 3.89 2.00 -0.58
N VAL A 132 3.00 2.66 0.15
CA VAL A 132 1.74 2.07 0.63
C VAL A 132 0.60 3.03 0.33
N LEU A 133 -0.44 2.54 -0.33
CA LEU A 133 -1.71 3.24 -0.40
C LEU A 133 -2.55 2.91 0.85
N ASP A 134 -3.11 3.93 1.48
CA ASP A 134 -3.91 3.80 2.69
C ASP A 134 -5.38 4.04 2.40
N SER A 135 -6.16 2.96 2.40
CA SER A 135 -7.59 3.01 2.08
C SER A 135 -8.44 3.78 3.09
N ARG A 136 -7.89 4.15 4.26
CA ARG A 136 -8.59 5.01 5.23
C ARG A 136 -8.67 6.46 4.78
N PHE A 137 -7.78 6.90 3.90
CA PHE A 137 -7.78 8.23 3.29
C PHE A 137 -8.39 8.15 1.89
N PHE A 138 -9.63 8.64 1.72
CA PHE A 138 -10.37 8.61 0.44
C PHE A 138 -10.35 7.25 -0.27
N MET A 139 -10.51 6.14 0.46
CA MET A 139 -10.42 4.78 -0.08
C MET A 139 -9.09 4.48 -0.80
N GLY A 140 -8.00 5.15 -0.44
CA GLY A 140 -6.72 4.97 -1.10
C GLY A 140 -6.69 5.48 -2.55
N SER A 141 -7.65 6.31 -2.96
CA SER A 141 -7.79 6.73 -4.34
C SER A 141 -6.65 7.62 -4.82
N MET A 142 -6.26 7.41 -6.07
CA MET A 142 -5.15 8.10 -6.72
C MET A 142 -5.56 9.53 -7.12
N SER A 143 -5.08 10.53 -6.37
CA SER A 143 -5.09 11.95 -6.71
C SER A 143 -3.83 12.34 -7.49
N THR A 144 -3.72 13.61 -7.89
CA THR A 144 -2.50 14.18 -8.45
C THR A 144 -1.31 14.01 -7.51
N ALA A 145 -1.49 14.25 -6.19
CA ALA A 145 -0.44 14.10 -5.20
C ALA A 145 -0.04 12.64 -4.94
N VAL A 146 -1.01 11.70 -4.95
CA VAL A 146 -0.70 10.26 -4.88
C VAL A 146 0.12 9.82 -6.07
N GLY A 147 -0.30 10.19 -7.30
CA GLY A 147 0.44 9.86 -8.51
C GLY A 147 1.85 10.46 -8.50
N GLU A 148 2.00 11.70 -8.00
CA GLU A 148 3.31 12.33 -7.83
C GLU A 148 4.19 11.59 -6.82
N LYS A 149 3.67 11.24 -5.64
CA LYS A 149 4.41 10.48 -4.63
C LYS A 149 4.90 9.13 -5.18
N ILE A 150 4.03 8.39 -5.88
CA ILE A 150 4.41 7.12 -6.51
C ILE A 150 5.49 7.35 -7.57
N THR A 151 5.31 8.35 -8.46
CA THR A 151 6.29 8.69 -9.49
C THR A 151 7.66 9.00 -8.88
N ARG A 152 7.71 9.87 -7.88
CA ARG A 152 8.98 10.23 -7.19
C ARG A 152 9.61 9.04 -6.48
N ALA A 153 8.82 8.16 -5.88
CA ALA A 153 9.33 6.93 -5.29
C ALA A 153 10.00 6.02 -6.34
N VAL A 154 9.37 5.85 -7.51
CA VAL A 154 9.93 5.11 -8.65
C VAL A 154 11.21 5.78 -9.17
N GLU A 155 11.21 7.10 -9.34
CA GLU A 155 12.38 7.86 -9.81
C GLU A 155 13.53 7.80 -8.79
N TYR A 156 13.23 7.85 -7.50
CA TYR A 156 14.23 7.66 -6.44
C TYR A 156 14.82 6.26 -6.48
N ALA A 157 13.98 5.21 -6.62
CA ALA A 157 14.41 3.83 -6.78
C ALA A 157 15.32 3.68 -8.01
N THR A 158 14.95 4.29 -9.13
CA THR A 158 15.73 4.31 -10.37
C THR A 158 17.11 4.96 -10.17
N ALA A 159 17.15 6.14 -9.56
CA ALA A 159 18.40 6.89 -9.36
C ALA A 159 19.35 6.19 -8.38
N LYS A 160 18.81 5.49 -7.38
CA LYS A 160 19.58 4.78 -6.36
C LYS A 160 19.81 3.31 -6.68
N ARG A 161 19.25 2.79 -7.78
CA ARG A 161 19.28 1.36 -8.17
C ARG A 161 18.79 0.46 -7.04
N LEU A 162 17.67 0.85 -6.42
CA LEU A 162 17.03 0.10 -5.34
C LEU A 162 15.80 -0.62 -5.87
N PRO A 163 15.47 -1.82 -5.37
CA PRO A 163 14.20 -2.46 -5.64
C PRO A 163 13.04 -1.61 -5.10
N LEU A 164 11.89 -1.74 -5.75
CA LEU A 164 10.66 -1.04 -5.45
C LEU A 164 9.60 -2.02 -4.95
N VAL A 165 8.94 -1.73 -3.83
CA VAL A 165 7.82 -2.51 -3.29
C VAL A 165 6.62 -1.59 -3.10
N ILE A 166 5.50 -1.84 -3.79
CA ILE A 166 4.29 -1.02 -3.62
C ILE A 166 3.13 -1.88 -3.11
N PHE A 167 2.56 -1.47 -1.98
CA PHE A 167 1.33 -2.05 -1.43
C PHE A 167 0.13 -1.24 -1.90
N SER A 168 -0.70 -1.83 -2.72
CA SER A 168 -1.91 -1.19 -3.25
C SER A 168 -3.13 -1.53 -2.42
N ALA A 169 -3.84 -0.48 -1.94
CA ALA A 169 -5.12 -0.58 -1.26
C ALA A 169 -5.99 0.61 -1.72
N SER A 170 -6.69 0.46 -2.85
CA SER A 170 -7.30 1.60 -3.55
C SER A 170 -8.63 1.28 -4.22
N GLY A 171 -9.55 2.23 -4.15
CA GLY A 171 -10.78 2.25 -4.95
C GLY A 171 -10.60 2.78 -6.37
N GLY A 172 -9.37 3.17 -6.79
CA GLY A 172 -9.08 3.66 -8.13
C GLY A 172 -8.71 5.14 -8.21
N ALA A 173 -9.02 5.79 -9.32
CA ALA A 173 -8.79 7.21 -9.54
C ALA A 173 -9.69 8.09 -8.65
N ARG A 174 -9.15 9.20 -8.14
CA ARG A 174 -9.90 10.12 -7.28
C ARG A 174 -10.88 10.98 -8.08
N MET A 175 -12.17 10.77 -7.85
CA MET A 175 -13.25 11.43 -8.57
C MET A 175 -13.15 12.96 -8.48
N GLN A 176 -12.81 13.52 -7.32
CA GLN A 176 -12.70 14.98 -7.09
C GLN A 176 -11.56 15.63 -7.88
N ALA A 177 -10.56 14.85 -8.30
CA ALA A 177 -9.47 15.33 -9.14
C ALA A 177 -9.76 15.18 -10.65
N GLY A 178 -10.89 14.58 -11.03
CA GLY A 178 -11.35 14.44 -12.41
C GLY A 178 -10.28 13.84 -13.34
N ILE A 179 -10.13 14.44 -14.52
CA ILE A 179 -9.17 14.01 -15.55
C ILE A 179 -7.72 13.98 -15.03
N PHE A 180 -7.35 14.86 -14.09
CA PHE A 180 -5.99 14.89 -13.54
C PHE A 180 -5.64 13.61 -12.77
N SER A 181 -6.63 12.93 -12.17
CA SER A 181 -6.43 11.61 -11.56
C SER A 181 -6.19 10.52 -12.61
N LEU A 182 -6.87 10.59 -13.75
CA LEU A 182 -6.65 9.64 -14.85
C LEU A 182 -5.28 9.83 -15.51
N MET A 183 -4.82 11.07 -15.64
CA MET A 183 -3.47 11.36 -16.16
C MET A 183 -2.36 10.76 -15.27
N GLN A 184 -2.61 10.54 -13.97
CA GLN A 184 -1.65 9.87 -13.11
C GLN A 184 -1.40 8.41 -13.51
N MET A 185 -2.37 7.74 -14.14
CA MET A 185 -2.18 6.39 -14.65
C MET A 185 -1.04 6.35 -15.67
N ALA A 186 -1.07 7.22 -16.66
CA ALA A 186 -0.01 7.31 -17.67
C ALA A 186 1.33 7.74 -17.03
N LYS A 187 1.31 8.70 -16.11
CA LYS A 187 2.50 9.22 -15.44
C LYS A 187 3.23 8.15 -14.64
N THR A 188 2.50 7.41 -13.80
CA THR A 188 3.09 6.35 -12.97
C THR A 188 3.57 5.18 -13.81
N SER A 189 2.80 4.77 -14.84
CA SER A 189 3.18 3.70 -15.76
C SER A 189 4.45 4.05 -16.56
N ALA A 190 4.57 5.29 -17.04
CA ALA A 190 5.77 5.77 -17.72
C ALA A 190 7.01 5.81 -16.80
N ALA A 191 6.83 6.13 -15.52
CA ALA A 191 7.92 6.08 -14.54
C ALA A 191 8.41 4.63 -14.32
N ILE A 192 7.47 3.68 -14.14
CA ILE A 192 7.79 2.25 -13.98
C ILE A 192 8.47 1.71 -15.25
N GLN A 193 7.99 2.05 -16.43
CA GLN A 193 8.63 1.63 -17.69
C GLN A 193 10.11 2.09 -17.74
N ARG A 194 10.40 3.34 -17.33
CA ARG A 194 11.79 3.82 -17.27
C ARG A 194 12.62 3.12 -16.21
N PHE A 195 12.00 2.73 -15.08
CA PHE A 195 12.62 1.95 -14.02
C PHE A 195 12.97 0.54 -14.48
N SER A 196 12.02 -0.18 -15.09
CA SER A 196 12.20 -1.51 -15.66
C SER A 196 13.26 -1.51 -16.77
N ALA A 197 13.26 -0.52 -17.67
CA ALA A 197 14.26 -0.39 -18.73
C ALA A 197 15.69 -0.21 -18.20
N LYS A 198 15.88 0.17 -16.93
CA LYS A 198 17.17 0.23 -16.24
C LYS A 198 17.47 -0.99 -15.38
N GLY A 199 16.72 -2.08 -15.53
CA GLY A 199 16.88 -3.34 -14.79
C GLY A 199 16.41 -3.24 -13.33
N GLY A 200 15.48 -2.33 -13.03
CA GLY A 200 14.90 -2.22 -11.69
C GLY A 200 13.92 -3.34 -11.40
N LEU A 201 13.93 -3.89 -10.18
CA LEU A 201 12.96 -4.87 -9.70
C LEU A 201 11.77 -4.16 -9.04
N TYR A 202 10.57 -4.43 -9.53
CA TYR A 202 9.32 -3.96 -8.93
C TYR A 202 8.47 -5.12 -8.39
N VAL A 203 8.24 -5.16 -7.08
CA VAL A 203 7.32 -6.09 -6.42
C VAL A 203 6.02 -5.36 -6.11
N SER A 204 4.94 -5.76 -6.77
CA SER A 204 3.59 -5.24 -6.51
C SER A 204 2.86 -6.14 -5.51
N VAL A 205 2.37 -5.56 -4.41
CA VAL A 205 1.61 -6.26 -3.39
C VAL A 205 0.18 -5.75 -3.38
N LEU A 206 -0.75 -6.56 -3.89
CA LEU A 206 -2.14 -6.23 -4.05
C LEU A 206 -2.93 -6.55 -2.77
N THR A 207 -3.53 -5.55 -2.14
CA THR A 207 -4.33 -5.73 -0.93
C THR A 207 -5.77 -5.28 -1.14
N HIS A 208 -6.64 -5.58 -0.18
CA HIS A 208 -8.07 -5.31 -0.32
C HIS A 208 -8.44 -3.84 -0.04
N PRO A 209 -9.17 -3.16 -0.97
CA PRO A 209 -9.36 -3.49 -2.39
C PRO A 209 -8.24 -2.89 -3.26
N THR A 210 -7.97 -3.44 -4.43
CA THR A 210 -7.18 -2.80 -5.48
C THR A 210 -7.99 -2.79 -6.76
N THR A 211 -8.56 -1.62 -7.12
CA THR A 211 -9.53 -1.52 -8.21
C THR A 211 -9.32 -0.26 -9.07
N GLY A 212 -10.02 -0.19 -10.18
CA GLY A 212 -10.11 0.96 -11.05
C GLY A 212 -8.78 1.38 -11.66
N GLY A 213 -8.56 2.70 -11.74
CA GLY A 213 -7.36 3.27 -12.35
C GLY A 213 -6.04 2.88 -11.67
N VAL A 214 -6.06 2.46 -10.41
CA VAL A 214 -4.85 1.95 -9.72
C VAL A 214 -4.48 0.57 -10.24
N THR A 215 -5.46 -0.34 -10.35
CA THR A 215 -5.23 -1.66 -10.97
C THR A 215 -4.81 -1.49 -12.43
N ALA A 216 -5.50 -0.66 -13.20
CA ALA A 216 -5.21 -0.43 -14.61
C ALA A 216 -3.94 0.42 -14.89
N SER A 217 -3.09 0.61 -13.89
CA SER A 217 -1.83 1.33 -14.02
C SER A 217 -0.72 0.66 -13.19
N PHE A 218 -0.08 1.38 -12.30
CA PHE A 218 1.12 0.91 -11.61
C PHE A 218 0.93 -0.39 -10.82
N ALA A 219 -0.26 -0.67 -10.29
CA ALA A 219 -0.46 -1.88 -9.48
C ALA A 219 -0.35 -3.20 -10.29
N SER A 220 -0.56 -3.16 -11.61
CA SER A 220 -0.47 -4.32 -12.51
C SER A 220 0.87 -4.43 -13.26
N LEU A 221 1.84 -3.58 -12.95
CA LEU A 221 3.11 -3.48 -13.67
C LEU A 221 4.31 -4.05 -12.88
N GLY A 222 4.04 -4.84 -11.84
CA GLY A 222 5.09 -5.51 -11.08
C GLY A 222 5.76 -6.62 -11.87
N ASP A 223 7.07 -6.77 -11.69
CA ASP A 223 7.81 -7.94 -12.16
C ASP A 223 7.43 -9.19 -11.35
N ILE A 224 7.03 -8.97 -10.09
CA ILE A 224 6.47 -10.00 -9.19
C ILE A 224 5.19 -9.44 -8.57
N MET A 225 4.11 -10.20 -8.72
CA MET A 225 2.77 -9.84 -8.29
C MET A 225 2.35 -10.68 -7.09
N LEU A 226 2.35 -10.10 -5.90
CA LEU A 226 1.88 -10.74 -4.67
C LEU A 226 0.50 -10.21 -4.30
N ALA A 227 -0.34 -11.03 -3.67
CA ALA A 227 -1.62 -10.58 -3.16
C ALA A 227 -1.92 -11.11 -1.76
N GLU A 228 -2.66 -10.33 -0.94
CA GLU A 228 -3.21 -10.85 0.32
C GLU A 228 -4.43 -11.73 0.05
N PRO A 229 -4.67 -12.80 0.86
CA PRO A 229 -5.83 -13.68 0.72
C PRO A 229 -7.16 -12.93 0.67
N GLY A 230 -8.03 -13.32 -0.26
CA GLY A 230 -9.36 -12.76 -0.44
C GLY A 230 -9.41 -11.30 -0.87
N ALA A 231 -8.29 -10.69 -1.28
CA ALA A 231 -8.26 -9.32 -1.75
C ALA A 231 -9.11 -9.16 -3.02
N LEU A 232 -9.92 -8.10 -3.08
CA LEU A 232 -10.64 -7.72 -4.29
C LEU A 232 -9.67 -7.01 -5.24
N ILE A 233 -9.45 -7.60 -6.40
CA ILE A 233 -8.51 -7.11 -7.42
C ILE A 233 -9.24 -7.10 -8.76
N GLY A 234 -9.45 -5.92 -9.33
CA GLY A 234 -10.15 -5.80 -10.60
C GLY A 234 -10.24 -4.36 -11.09
N PHE A 235 -10.75 -4.16 -12.31
CA PHE A 235 -10.98 -2.81 -12.83
C PHE A 235 -12.29 -2.23 -12.32
N ALA A 236 -13.42 -2.74 -12.78
CA ALA A 236 -14.73 -2.35 -12.28
C ALA A 236 -15.07 -3.12 -10.99
N GLY A 237 -15.68 -2.45 -10.01
CA GLY A 237 -16.16 -3.11 -8.81
C GLY A 237 -17.33 -4.08 -9.11
N PRO A 238 -17.53 -5.13 -8.30
CA PRO A 238 -18.57 -6.13 -8.54
C PRO A 238 -19.96 -5.55 -8.76
N ARG A 239 -20.36 -4.56 -7.97
CA ARG A 239 -21.67 -3.88 -8.12
C ARG A 239 -21.85 -3.22 -9.47
N VAL A 240 -20.81 -2.57 -10.00
CA VAL A 240 -20.85 -1.90 -11.30
C VAL A 240 -21.03 -2.94 -12.40
N ILE A 241 -20.30 -4.03 -12.32
CA ILE A 241 -20.39 -5.13 -13.31
C ILE A 241 -21.80 -5.73 -13.27
N GLU A 242 -22.27 -6.14 -12.10
CA GLU A 242 -23.61 -6.75 -11.93
C GLU A 242 -24.74 -5.85 -12.42
N GLN A 243 -24.65 -4.54 -12.13
CA GLN A 243 -25.63 -3.57 -12.62
C GLN A 243 -25.57 -3.36 -14.12
N THR A 244 -24.39 -3.53 -14.74
CA THR A 244 -24.21 -3.35 -16.18
C THR A 244 -24.66 -4.57 -16.99
N ILE A 245 -24.34 -5.78 -16.53
CA ILE A 245 -24.69 -7.03 -17.22
C ILE A 245 -26.03 -7.61 -16.78
N GLY A 246 -26.60 -7.14 -15.65
CA GLY A 246 -27.87 -7.64 -15.10
C GLY A 246 -27.80 -9.02 -14.44
N GLU A 247 -26.60 -9.56 -14.25
CA GLU A 247 -26.37 -10.90 -13.69
C GLU A 247 -25.49 -10.86 -12.45
N LYS A 248 -25.61 -11.85 -11.58
CA LYS A 248 -24.74 -12.02 -10.41
C LYS A 248 -23.41 -12.61 -10.84
N LEU A 249 -22.33 -12.07 -10.29
CA LEU A 249 -20.98 -12.58 -10.53
C LEU A 249 -20.77 -13.95 -9.87
N PRO A 250 -19.96 -14.83 -10.48
CA PRO A 250 -19.57 -16.10 -9.88
C PRO A 250 -18.91 -15.89 -8.51
N ALA A 251 -19.08 -16.87 -7.63
CA ALA A 251 -18.40 -16.86 -6.33
C ALA A 251 -16.87 -16.83 -6.51
N GLY A 252 -16.21 -15.96 -5.76
CA GLY A 252 -14.74 -15.79 -5.85
C GLY A 252 -14.25 -14.92 -7.01
N PHE A 253 -15.11 -14.46 -7.89
CA PHE A 253 -14.71 -13.58 -9.00
C PHE A 253 -13.98 -12.33 -8.50
N GLN A 254 -12.91 -11.97 -9.19
CA GLN A 254 -12.00 -10.86 -8.82
C GLN A 254 -11.31 -11.00 -7.44
N ARG A 255 -11.29 -12.19 -6.82
CA ARG A 255 -10.50 -12.41 -5.62
C ARG A 255 -9.04 -12.74 -5.98
N SER A 256 -8.16 -12.54 -5.03
CA SER A 256 -6.72 -12.82 -5.21
C SER A 256 -6.45 -14.25 -5.68
N GLU A 257 -7.22 -15.22 -5.16
CA GLU A 257 -7.13 -16.63 -5.54
C GLU A 257 -7.54 -16.82 -7.02
N PHE A 258 -8.64 -16.20 -7.43
CA PHE A 258 -9.08 -16.18 -8.83
C PHE A 258 -8.02 -15.55 -9.75
N GLN A 259 -7.41 -14.44 -9.32
CA GLN A 259 -6.35 -13.77 -10.08
C GLN A 259 -5.10 -14.64 -10.21
N MET A 260 -4.76 -15.40 -9.18
CA MET A 260 -3.64 -16.35 -9.20
C MET A 260 -3.93 -17.53 -10.14
N GLU A 261 -5.14 -18.10 -10.10
CA GLU A 261 -5.56 -19.18 -11.01
C GLU A 261 -5.51 -18.76 -12.48
N HIS A 262 -5.71 -17.47 -12.77
CA HIS A 262 -5.67 -16.90 -14.11
C HIS A 262 -4.32 -16.29 -14.50
N GLY A 263 -3.28 -16.49 -13.68
CA GLY A 263 -1.90 -16.07 -13.99
C GLY A 263 -1.64 -14.57 -13.86
N PHE A 264 -2.53 -13.81 -13.19
CA PHE A 264 -2.32 -12.39 -12.95
C PHE A 264 -1.55 -12.11 -11.66
N VAL A 265 -1.64 -13.00 -10.67
CA VAL A 265 -0.93 -12.96 -9.40
C VAL A 265 -0.03 -14.17 -9.31
N ASP A 266 1.25 -13.98 -8.98
CA ASP A 266 2.22 -15.06 -8.85
C ASP A 266 2.00 -15.85 -7.57
N GLN A 267 1.65 -15.17 -6.48
CA GLN A 267 1.43 -15.83 -5.19
C GLN A 267 0.44 -15.06 -4.30
N VAL A 268 -0.46 -15.81 -3.66
CA VAL A 268 -1.31 -15.30 -2.58
C VAL A 268 -0.61 -15.57 -1.24
N VAL A 269 -0.27 -14.48 -0.53
CA VAL A 269 0.57 -14.52 0.68
C VAL A 269 -0.17 -13.96 1.89
N PRO A 270 -0.39 -14.75 2.95
CA PRO A 270 -0.93 -14.24 4.20
C PRO A 270 -0.05 -13.14 4.79
N ARG A 271 -0.67 -12.13 5.41
CA ARG A 271 0.04 -10.97 5.96
C ARG A 271 1.16 -11.34 6.94
N SER A 272 0.99 -12.40 7.72
CA SER A 272 2.00 -12.90 8.65
C SER A 272 3.26 -13.45 7.97
N GLN A 273 3.17 -13.88 6.72
CA GLN A 273 4.27 -14.45 5.94
C GLN A 273 4.86 -13.44 4.94
N LEU A 274 4.19 -12.30 4.75
CA LEU A 274 4.53 -11.35 3.69
C LEU A 274 5.95 -10.78 3.83
N ARG A 275 6.40 -10.52 5.08
CA ARG A 275 7.76 -10.03 5.31
C ARG A 275 8.81 -11.05 4.87
N ASP A 276 8.63 -12.32 5.23
CA ASP A 276 9.60 -13.38 4.89
C ASP A 276 9.61 -13.63 3.38
N THR A 277 8.45 -13.62 2.72
CA THR A 277 8.36 -13.71 1.26
C THR A 277 9.10 -12.54 0.59
N LEU A 278 8.91 -11.31 1.06
CA LEU A 278 9.62 -10.15 0.53
C LEU A 278 11.13 -10.24 0.76
N ILE A 279 11.58 -10.76 1.91
CA ILE A 279 13.02 -11.01 2.16
C ILE A 279 13.58 -11.97 1.13
N GLN A 280 12.92 -13.10 0.90
CA GLN A 280 13.36 -14.09 -0.10
C GLN A 280 13.46 -13.49 -1.50
N VAL A 281 12.39 -12.81 -1.96
CA VAL A 281 12.34 -12.17 -3.27
C VAL A 281 13.48 -11.16 -3.43
N LEU A 282 13.65 -10.26 -2.46
CA LEU A 282 14.65 -9.20 -2.54
C LEU A 282 16.08 -9.76 -2.46
N GLN A 283 16.33 -10.78 -1.66
CA GLN A 283 17.65 -11.41 -1.54
C GLN A 283 18.05 -12.17 -2.79
N LEU A 284 17.12 -12.90 -3.43
CA LEU A 284 17.37 -13.59 -4.69
C LEU A 284 17.79 -12.61 -5.80
N HIS A 285 17.20 -11.42 -5.83
CA HIS A 285 17.54 -10.41 -6.85
C HIS A 285 18.72 -9.51 -6.46
N ALA A 286 19.05 -9.41 -5.16
CA ALA A 286 20.23 -8.66 -4.71
C ALA A 286 21.54 -9.41 -4.98
N GLY A 287 21.52 -10.75 -5.09
CA GLY A 287 22.66 -11.60 -5.38
C GLY A 287 23.16 -11.57 -6.83
N GLY A 288 22.39 -10.95 -7.73
CA GLY A 288 22.70 -10.86 -9.17
C GLY A 288 23.70 -9.77 -9.57
N LYS A 289 24.56 -9.28 -8.68
CA LYS A 289 25.78 -8.57 -9.09
C LYS A 289 26.79 -9.60 -9.56
N HIS A 290 26.61 -10.10 -10.77
CA HIS A 290 27.70 -10.72 -11.50
C HIS A 290 28.75 -9.63 -11.75
N GLU A 291 29.97 -9.92 -11.30
CA GLU A 291 31.20 -9.15 -11.54
C GLU A 291 31.39 -8.81 -13.01
#